data_b86054580d0cbeb33faf1c812c595724
#
_entry.id   b86054580d0cbeb33faf1c812c595724
#
_cell.length_a   1.000
_cell.length_b   1.000
_cell.length_c   1.000
_cell.angle_alpha   90.00
_cell.angle_beta   90.00
_cell.angle_gamma   90.00
#
_symmetry.space_group_name_H-M   'P 1'
#
loop_
_entity.id
_entity.type
_entity.pdbx_description
1 polymer ?
#
loop_
_entity_poly.entity_id
_entity_poly.type
_entity_poly.pdbx_seq_one_letter_code
_entity_poly.pdbx_strand_id
1 'polypeptide(L)'
;MTMSDPIADMLTRIRNANIAKHDTVEIPASKMKTAIAEILLKEGFIKAYDIKEEGSFSTIVITLKYGADKNGKIITGLKRISKPGLRVYAGAEELPKVLGGLGIAIISTNKGLLTDKEARKQNVGGEVLAFVW
;
A
#
# COMPACT_ATOMS: atom_id res chain seq x y z
N MET A 1 16.67 -13.29 16.81
CA MET A 1 15.25 -12.94 16.56
C MET A 1 15.13 -12.10 15.34
N THR A 2 14.35 -12.55 14.38
CA THR A 2 14.14 -11.80 13.16
C THR A 2 12.98 -10.82 13.34
N MET A 3 13.21 -9.59 12.92
CA MET A 3 12.15 -8.60 12.90
C MET A 3 11.24 -8.87 11.70
N SER A 4 9.94 -8.94 11.96
CA SER A 4 8.98 -9.12 10.89
C SER A 4 8.47 -7.75 10.42
N ASP A 5 8.22 -7.64 9.13
CA ASP A 5 7.63 -6.44 8.54
C ASP A 5 6.43 -6.87 7.68
N PRO A 6 5.24 -6.95 8.29
CA PRO A 6 4.04 -7.38 7.58
C PRO A 6 3.69 -6.49 6.38
N ILE A 7 4.00 -5.20 6.47
CA ILE A 7 3.75 -4.28 5.35
C ILE A 7 4.68 -4.59 4.19
N ALA A 8 5.97 -4.81 4.47
CA ALA A 8 6.92 -5.19 3.42
C ALA A 8 6.52 -6.51 2.77
N ASP A 9 6.05 -7.47 3.56
CA ASP A 9 5.56 -8.75 3.05
C ASP A 9 4.37 -8.53 2.10
N MET A 10 3.42 -7.69 2.50
CA MET A 10 2.27 -7.34 1.66
C MET A 10 2.71 -6.74 0.34
N LEU A 11 3.61 -5.76 0.37
CA LEU A 11 4.10 -5.10 -0.84
C LEU A 11 4.85 -6.09 -1.74
N THR A 12 5.62 -6.99 -1.15
CA THR A 12 6.36 -8.02 -1.90
C THR A 12 5.40 -8.99 -2.58
N ARG A 13 4.35 -9.42 -1.89
CA ARG A 13 3.34 -10.32 -2.47
C ARG A 13 2.64 -9.66 -3.64
N ILE A 14 2.26 -8.39 -3.51
CA ILE A 14 1.63 -7.64 -4.59
C ILE A 14 2.59 -7.51 -5.78
N ARG A 15 3.85 -7.14 -5.49
CA ARG A 15 4.87 -6.99 -6.53
C ARG A 15 5.08 -8.28 -7.30
N ASN A 16 5.25 -9.40 -6.59
CA ASN A 16 5.49 -10.70 -7.22
C ASN A 16 4.30 -11.16 -8.05
N ALA A 17 3.08 -10.99 -7.53
CA ALA A 17 1.85 -11.32 -8.26
C ALA A 17 1.71 -10.47 -9.52
N ASN A 18 2.08 -9.18 -9.42
CA ASN A 18 2.03 -8.26 -10.55
C ASN A 18 3.03 -8.63 -11.65
N ILE A 19 4.24 -9.03 -11.25
CA ILE A 19 5.27 -9.49 -12.19
C ILE A 19 4.84 -10.77 -12.89
N ALA A 20 4.25 -11.71 -12.14
CA ALA A 20 3.78 -12.98 -12.67
C ALA A 20 2.44 -12.87 -13.40
N LYS A 21 1.84 -11.68 -13.40
CA LYS A 21 0.55 -11.38 -14.03
C LYS A 21 -0.60 -12.23 -13.49
N HIS A 22 -0.59 -12.50 -12.17
CA HIS A 22 -1.70 -13.16 -11.51
C HIS A 22 -2.91 -12.23 -11.45
N ASP A 23 -4.10 -12.78 -11.51
CA ASP A 23 -5.32 -11.98 -11.39
C ASP A 23 -5.56 -11.53 -9.96
N THR A 24 -5.22 -12.39 -8.99
CA THR A 24 -5.43 -12.11 -7.57
C THR A 24 -4.20 -12.45 -6.75
N VAL A 25 -4.14 -11.87 -5.56
CA VAL A 25 -3.11 -12.21 -4.57
C VAL A 25 -3.78 -12.23 -3.20
N GLU A 26 -3.39 -13.21 -2.38
CA GLU A 26 -3.92 -13.37 -1.03
C GLU A 26 -2.88 -12.94 0.00
N ILE A 27 -3.33 -12.20 1.00
CA ILE A 27 -2.47 -11.62 2.02
C ILE A 27 -3.15 -11.80 3.38
N PRO A 28 -2.43 -12.26 4.43
CA PRO A 28 -3.02 -12.31 5.77
C PRO A 28 -3.55 -10.94 6.16
N ALA A 29 -4.77 -10.87 6.67
CA ALA A 29 -5.43 -9.62 6.96
C ALA A 29 -4.96 -8.99 8.27
N SER A 30 -4.96 -7.66 8.31
CA SER A 30 -4.84 -6.86 9.51
C SER A 30 -5.51 -5.52 9.24
N LYS A 31 -5.77 -4.76 10.29
CA LYS A 31 -6.38 -3.43 10.12
C LYS A 31 -5.54 -2.55 9.21
N MET A 32 -4.23 -2.53 9.44
CA MET A 32 -3.33 -1.69 8.65
C MET A 32 -3.25 -2.13 7.20
N LYS A 33 -3.14 -3.44 6.94
CA LYS A 33 -3.10 -3.96 5.57
C LYS A 33 -4.41 -3.72 4.83
N THR A 34 -5.53 -3.86 5.53
CA THR A 34 -6.85 -3.56 4.95
C THR A 34 -6.95 -2.08 4.56
N ALA A 35 -6.46 -1.19 5.42
CA ALA A 35 -6.44 0.24 5.13
C ALA A 35 -5.54 0.56 3.92
N ILE A 36 -4.42 -0.13 3.79
CA ILE A 36 -3.54 0.01 2.61
C ILE A 36 -4.28 -0.44 1.34
N ALA A 37 -4.96 -1.59 1.41
CA ALA A 37 -5.73 -2.09 0.27
C ALA A 37 -6.82 -1.09 -0.15
N GLU A 38 -7.50 -0.48 0.82
CA GLU A 38 -8.51 0.53 0.55
C GLU A 38 -7.93 1.75 -0.17
N ILE A 39 -6.75 2.22 0.27
CA ILE A 39 -6.07 3.33 -0.39
C ILE A 39 -5.70 2.96 -1.83
N LEU A 40 -5.17 1.76 -2.04
CA LEU A 40 -4.81 1.31 -3.38
C LEU A 40 -6.03 1.25 -4.30
N LEU A 41 -7.17 0.84 -3.77
CA LEU A 41 -8.41 0.81 -4.54
C LEU A 41 -8.89 2.22 -4.89
N LYS A 42 -8.92 3.13 -3.91
CA LYS A 42 -9.36 4.51 -4.13
C LYS A 42 -8.49 5.25 -5.12
N GLU A 43 -7.18 4.98 -5.09
CA GLU A 43 -6.24 5.63 -5.99
C GLU A 43 -6.12 4.94 -7.35
N GLY A 44 -6.88 3.86 -7.56
CA GLY A 44 -6.93 3.21 -8.86
C GLY A 44 -5.79 2.25 -9.17
N PHE A 45 -5.03 1.84 -8.15
CA PHE A 45 -3.91 0.92 -8.35
C PHE A 45 -4.34 -0.54 -8.40
N ILE A 46 -5.47 -0.88 -7.78
CA ILE A 46 -6.02 -2.23 -7.82
C ILE A 46 -7.47 -2.17 -8.28
N LYS A 47 -7.97 -3.30 -8.76
CA LYS A 47 -9.35 -3.40 -9.27
C LYS A 47 -10.37 -3.55 -8.15
N ALA A 48 -10.03 -4.37 -7.15
CA ALA A 48 -10.92 -4.65 -6.02
C ALA A 48 -10.15 -5.34 -4.91
N TYR A 49 -10.71 -5.36 -3.71
CA TYR A 49 -10.24 -6.25 -2.65
C TYR A 49 -11.43 -6.78 -1.89
N ASP A 50 -11.23 -7.92 -1.24
CA ASP A 50 -12.27 -8.57 -0.45
C ASP A 50 -11.64 -9.21 0.77
N ILE A 51 -12.41 -9.35 1.84
CA ILE A 51 -11.94 -10.00 3.06
C ILE A 51 -12.60 -11.37 3.14
N LYS A 52 -11.77 -12.40 3.19
CA LYS A 52 -12.24 -13.78 3.30
C LYS A 52 -11.95 -14.27 4.71
N GLU A 53 -12.99 -14.65 5.43
CA GLU A 53 -12.84 -15.17 6.78
C GLU A 53 -12.92 -16.70 6.77
N GLU A 54 -11.88 -17.34 7.32
CA GLU A 54 -11.82 -18.79 7.44
C GLU A 54 -11.44 -19.14 8.88
N GLY A 55 -12.45 -19.54 9.67
CA GLY A 55 -12.22 -19.84 11.08
C GLY A 55 -11.74 -18.63 11.85
N SER A 56 -10.57 -18.75 12.48
CA SER A 56 -9.97 -17.64 13.23
C SER A 56 -9.05 -16.77 12.39
N PHE A 57 -8.92 -17.06 11.10
CA PHE A 57 -8.05 -16.32 10.20
C PHE A 57 -8.83 -15.51 9.19
N SER A 58 -8.31 -14.34 8.86
CA SER A 58 -8.86 -13.52 7.78
C SER A 58 -7.79 -13.29 6.74
N THR A 59 -8.20 -13.28 5.49
CA THR A 59 -7.30 -13.09 4.34
C THR A 59 -7.86 -11.97 3.47
N ILE A 60 -6.98 -11.06 3.04
CA ILE A 60 -7.35 -10.06 2.04
C ILE A 60 -7.07 -10.66 0.67
N VAL A 61 -8.09 -10.70 -0.17
CA VAL A 61 -7.94 -11.14 -1.57
C VAL A 61 -7.95 -9.88 -2.43
N ILE A 62 -6.80 -9.54 -3.00
CA ILE A 62 -6.67 -8.36 -3.85
C ILE A 62 -6.77 -8.78 -5.30
N THR A 63 -7.67 -8.16 -6.05
CA THR A 63 -7.78 -8.34 -7.50
C THR A 63 -6.94 -7.27 -8.17
N LEU A 64 -5.91 -7.71 -8.89
CA LEU A 64 -4.96 -6.80 -9.52
C LEU A 64 -5.54 -6.20 -10.79
N LYS A 65 -4.99 -5.05 -11.18
CA LYS A 65 -5.45 -4.30 -12.34
C LYS A 65 -4.33 -4.25 -13.37
N TYR A 66 -4.69 -4.51 -14.62
CA TYR A 66 -3.75 -4.49 -15.74
C TYR A 66 -4.31 -3.66 -16.88
N GLY A 67 -3.45 -3.34 -17.83
CA GLY A 67 -3.89 -2.70 -19.06
C GLY A 67 -4.76 -3.66 -19.89
N ALA A 68 -5.33 -3.15 -20.99
CA ALA A 68 -6.34 -3.85 -21.78
C ALA A 68 -5.90 -5.24 -22.26
N ASP A 69 -4.61 -5.43 -22.50
CA ASP A 69 -4.05 -6.69 -23.02
C ASP A 69 -3.15 -7.41 -22.00
N LYS A 70 -3.25 -7.05 -20.72
CA LYS A 70 -2.42 -7.58 -19.63
C LYS A 70 -0.91 -7.32 -19.77
N ASN A 71 -0.51 -6.55 -20.76
CA ASN A 71 0.90 -6.21 -20.95
C ASN A 71 1.31 -4.95 -20.19
N GLY A 72 0.35 -4.07 -19.88
CA GLY A 72 0.60 -2.88 -19.09
C GLY A 72 0.34 -3.10 -17.63
N LYS A 73 1.29 -2.73 -16.78
CA LYS A 73 1.12 -2.76 -15.33
C LYS A 73 0.54 -1.42 -14.87
N ILE A 74 -0.46 -1.47 -14.02
CA ILE A 74 -0.97 -0.25 -13.38
C ILE A 74 -0.01 0.14 -12.24
N ILE A 75 0.43 -0.85 -11.45
CA ILE A 75 1.45 -0.61 -10.43
C ILE A 75 2.82 -0.82 -11.06
N THR A 76 3.61 0.24 -11.11
CA THR A 76 4.98 0.18 -11.64
C THR A 76 5.98 -0.12 -10.53
N GLY A 77 5.76 0.44 -9.34
CA GLY A 77 6.66 0.22 -8.23
C GLY A 77 5.97 0.30 -6.88
N LEU A 78 6.54 -0.42 -5.93
CA LEU A 78 6.12 -0.46 -4.53
C LEU A 78 7.40 -0.43 -3.69
N LYS A 79 7.53 0.56 -2.82
CA LYS A 79 8.74 0.69 -2.01
C LYS A 79 8.38 0.90 -0.55
N ARG A 80 8.91 0.05 0.32
CA ARG A 80 8.80 0.22 1.76
C ARG A 80 9.75 1.33 2.20
N ILE A 81 9.26 2.33 2.90
CA ILE A 81 10.08 3.48 3.35
C ILE A 81 10.41 3.34 4.83
N SER A 82 9.41 3.44 5.72
CA SER A 82 9.64 3.26 7.14
C SER A 82 9.70 1.77 7.47
N LYS A 83 10.74 1.35 8.17
CA LYS A 83 10.98 -0.07 8.48
C LYS A 83 11.09 -0.25 9.99
N PRO A 84 10.82 -1.46 10.51
CA PRO A 84 10.94 -1.68 11.96
C PRO A 84 12.29 -1.27 12.55
N GLY A 85 13.38 -1.45 11.80
CA GLY A 85 14.72 -1.07 12.25
C GLY A 85 15.11 0.37 11.96
N LEU A 86 14.31 1.08 11.16
CA LEU A 86 14.61 2.45 10.76
C LEU A 86 13.31 3.16 10.39
N ARG A 87 12.68 3.79 11.39
CA ARG A 87 11.42 4.50 11.18
C ARG A 87 11.64 5.84 10.48
N VAL A 88 10.73 6.20 9.59
CA VAL A 88 10.79 7.45 8.83
C VAL A 88 9.51 8.24 9.05
N TYR A 89 9.64 9.47 9.50
CA TYR A 89 8.51 10.37 9.78
C TYR A 89 8.67 11.66 8.96
N ALA A 90 7.55 12.30 8.68
CA ALA A 90 7.55 13.60 8.02
C ALA A 90 6.43 14.46 8.58
N GLY A 91 6.73 15.74 8.79
CA GLY A 91 5.71 16.72 9.16
C GLY A 91 4.86 17.08 7.95
N ALA A 92 3.73 17.78 8.21
CA ALA A 92 2.78 18.15 7.17
C ALA A 92 3.41 18.92 6.02
N GLU A 93 4.42 19.75 6.31
CA GLU A 93 5.11 20.56 5.32
C GLU A 93 6.22 19.83 4.57
N GLU A 94 6.60 18.64 5.07
CA GLU A 94 7.73 17.87 4.55
C GLU A 94 7.31 16.55 3.91
N LEU A 95 6.01 16.36 3.68
CA LEU A 95 5.51 15.12 3.11
C LEU A 95 6.06 14.91 1.69
N PRO A 96 6.58 13.71 1.40
CA PRO A 96 7.19 13.46 0.10
C PRO A 96 6.15 13.40 -1.01
N LYS A 97 6.57 13.78 -2.20
CA LYS A 97 5.81 13.56 -3.43
C LYS A 97 6.48 12.46 -4.22
N VAL A 98 5.69 11.53 -4.72
CA VAL A 98 6.20 10.40 -5.49
C VAL A 98 6.02 10.71 -6.97
N LEU A 99 7.12 10.72 -7.71
CA LEU A 99 7.12 11.04 -9.15
C LEU A 99 6.36 12.32 -9.47
N GLY A 100 6.63 13.40 -8.71
CA GLY A 100 5.99 14.70 -8.94
C GLY A 100 4.48 14.71 -8.73
N GLY A 101 3.95 13.73 -8.01
CA GLY A 101 2.52 13.63 -7.74
C GLY A 101 1.81 12.56 -8.57
N LEU A 102 2.51 11.88 -9.48
CA LEU A 102 1.91 10.79 -10.26
C LEU A 102 1.70 9.54 -9.43
N GLY A 103 2.56 9.32 -8.42
CA GLY A 103 2.40 8.23 -7.45
C GLY A 103 1.87 8.76 -6.13
N ILE A 104 1.82 7.87 -5.14
CA ILE A 104 1.37 8.23 -3.80
C ILE A 104 2.37 7.78 -2.76
N ALA A 105 2.41 8.50 -1.62
CA ALA A 105 3.01 8.02 -0.40
C ALA A 105 1.88 7.66 0.56
N ILE A 106 2.03 6.55 1.25
CA ILE A 106 1.05 6.13 2.27
C ILE A 106 1.60 6.56 3.61
N ILE A 107 0.83 7.41 4.30
CA ILE A 107 1.25 8.03 5.56
C ILE A 107 0.35 7.54 6.69
N SER A 108 0.96 7.08 7.78
CA SER A 108 0.24 6.72 9.00
C SER A 108 0.15 7.94 9.90
N THR A 109 -1.05 8.49 10.03
CA THR A 109 -1.30 9.72 10.81
C THR A 109 -2.19 9.43 12.01
N ASN A 110 -2.37 10.43 12.86
CA ASN A 110 -3.32 10.34 13.97
C ASN A 110 -4.78 10.27 13.50
N LYS A 111 -5.02 10.48 12.22
CA LYS A 111 -6.35 10.36 11.61
C LYS A 111 -6.47 9.09 10.75
N GLY A 112 -5.57 8.15 10.93
CA GLY A 112 -5.53 6.91 10.17
C GLY A 112 -4.54 6.96 9.03
N LEU A 113 -4.62 5.99 8.14
CA LEU A 113 -3.76 5.93 6.95
C LEU A 113 -4.31 6.87 5.88
N LEU A 114 -3.45 7.73 5.38
CA LEU A 114 -3.80 8.71 4.35
C LEU A 114 -2.75 8.68 3.23
N THR A 115 -3.13 9.17 2.06
CA THR A 115 -2.13 9.48 1.04
C THR A 115 -1.44 10.78 1.42
N ASP A 116 -0.28 11.04 0.81
CA ASP A 116 0.43 12.30 1.02
C ASP A 116 -0.43 13.50 0.65
N LYS A 117 -1.24 13.38 -0.40
CA LYS A 117 -2.13 14.46 -0.84
C LYS A 117 -3.20 14.76 0.21
N GLU A 118 -3.83 13.71 0.75
CA GLU A 118 -4.85 13.90 1.78
C GLU A 118 -4.24 14.43 3.09
N ALA A 119 -3.05 13.94 3.45
CA ALA A 119 -2.37 14.41 4.65
C ALA A 119 -1.99 15.88 4.53
N ARG A 120 -1.52 16.33 3.37
CA ARG A 120 -1.24 17.75 3.13
C ARG A 120 -2.51 18.59 3.23
N LYS A 121 -3.59 18.09 2.64
CA LYS A 121 -4.88 18.80 2.68
C LYS A 121 -5.41 18.97 4.11
N GLN A 122 -5.20 17.95 4.95
CA GLN A 122 -5.62 18.00 6.34
C GLN A 122 -4.57 18.59 7.27
N ASN A 123 -3.42 18.97 6.73
CA ASN A 123 -2.30 19.56 7.47
C ASN A 123 -1.83 18.66 8.62
N VAL A 124 -1.65 17.37 8.33
CA VAL A 124 -1.14 16.38 9.29
C VAL A 124 0.06 15.66 8.70
N GLY A 125 1.00 15.31 9.57
CA GLY A 125 2.14 14.48 9.22
C GLY A 125 2.05 13.13 9.90
N GLY A 126 3.05 12.30 9.69
CA GLY A 126 3.09 10.99 10.32
C GLY A 126 4.22 10.12 9.80
N GLU A 127 4.07 8.83 9.99
CA GLU A 127 5.05 7.84 9.54
C GLU A 127 4.86 7.57 8.06
N VAL A 128 5.94 7.70 7.29
CA VAL A 128 5.91 7.45 5.85
C VAL A 128 6.11 5.95 5.64
N LEU A 129 5.02 5.23 5.40
CA LEU A 129 5.05 3.77 5.32
C LEU A 129 5.63 3.26 4.01
N ALA A 130 5.17 3.78 2.90
CA ALA A 130 5.52 3.23 1.58
C ALA A 130 5.24 4.23 0.47
N PHE A 131 5.90 4.01 -0.66
CA PHE A 131 5.60 4.71 -1.91
C PHE A 131 5.00 3.71 -2.90
N VAL A 132 4.01 4.16 -3.67
CA VAL A 132 3.39 3.37 -4.74
C VAL A 132 3.28 4.25 -5.98
N TRP A 133 3.68 3.71 -7.13
CA TRP A 133 3.56 4.43 -8.39
C TRP A 133 3.35 3.50 -9.57
#